data_7acf4cf481438332c8ca56e1f74991c5
#
_entry.id   7acf4cf481438332c8ca56e1f74991c5
#
_cell.length_a   1.000
_cell.length_b   1.000
_cell.length_c   1.000
_cell.angle_alpha   90.00
_cell.angle_beta   90.00
_cell.angle_gamma   90.00
#
_symmetry.space_group_name_H-M   'P 1'
#
loop_
_entity.id
_entity.type
_entity.pdbx_description
1 polymer ?
#
loop_
_entity_poly.entity_id
_entity_poly.type
_entity_poly.pdbx_seq_one_letter_code
_entity_poly.pdbx_strand_id
1 'polypeptide(L)'
;LLDVKGHKPGNTFVHTKQVPYCIQKRNVTSIHLTDGSTYLRYNSMNDLEELLGSEEFLRISRNVIVQKKRILQFNGINVEMEGNDDGESISLEVGISYMEMVEEYMEQLISERFWSEAEIRNPKIELVYQYIKKHPNCKIEKICNGCHLAEGTLKRYLTVLKHNKRVEYRGSKKLGGYYAIKPNEGYSV
;
A
#
# COMPACT_ATOMS: atom_id res chain seq x y z
N LEU A 1 -0.61 16.73 14.42
CA LEU A 1 -1.84 17.07 15.18
C LEU A 1 -2.86 17.66 14.23
N LEU A 2 -4.09 17.15 14.27
CA LEU A 2 -5.20 17.60 13.46
C LEU A 2 -6.09 18.52 14.30
N ASP A 3 -6.35 19.74 13.80
CA ASP A 3 -7.33 20.66 14.42
C ASP A 3 -8.74 20.22 14.01
N VAL A 4 -9.58 19.90 14.98
CA VAL A 4 -10.94 19.44 14.78
C VAL A 4 -11.92 20.23 15.64
N LYS A 5 -13.13 20.47 15.12
CA LYS A 5 -14.20 21.12 15.91
C LYS A 5 -15.01 20.03 16.63
N GLY A 6 -14.94 20.01 17.95
CA GLY A 6 -15.81 19.18 18.80
C GLY A 6 -17.17 19.81 19.04
N HIS A 7 -18.06 19.10 19.73
CA HIS A 7 -19.34 19.63 20.21
C HIS A 7 -19.21 20.71 21.30
N LYS A 8 -18.00 20.90 21.85
CA LYS A 8 -17.71 21.95 22.83
C LYS A 8 -17.04 23.14 22.14
N PRO A 9 -17.31 24.39 22.57
CA PRO A 9 -16.61 25.56 22.04
C PRO A 9 -15.12 25.48 22.41
N GLY A 10 -14.26 25.47 21.42
CA GLY A 10 -12.81 25.42 21.53
C GLY A 10 -12.17 24.63 20.39
N ASN A 11 -10.91 24.90 20.08
CA ASN A 11 -10.13 24.08 19.15
C ASN A 11 -9.70 22.80 19.91
N THR A 12 -10.07 21.65 19.37
CA THR A 12 -9.60 20.35 19.86
C THR A 12 -8.54 19.83 18.90
N PHE A 13 -7.40 19.46 19.42
CA PHE A 13 -6.32 18.85 18.62
C PHE A 13 -6.34 17.34 18.81
N VAL A 14 -6.42 16.63 17.72
CA VAL A 14 -6.40 15.16 17.69
C VAL A 14 -5.08 14.70 17.09
N HIS A 15 -4.48 13.68 17.68
CA HIS A 15 -3.28 13.07 17.12
C HIS A 15 -3.67 12.19 15.93
N THR A 16 -2.98 12.34 14.79
CA THR A 16 -3.29 11.56 13.57
C THR A 16 -3.26 10.04 13.81
N LYS A 17 -2.44 9.57 14.72
CA LYS A 17 -2.38 8.15 15.13
C LYS A 17 -3.69 7.61 15.71
N GLN A 18 -4.54 8.48 16.23
CA GLN A 18 -5.85 8.13 16.80
C GLN A 18 -6.99 8.15 15.74
N VAL A 19 -6.68 8.47 14.49
CA VAL A 19 -7.66 8.58 13.40
C VAL A 19 -7.59 7.32 12.53
N PRO A 20 -8.48 6.33 12.71
CA PRO A 20 -8.57 5.17 11.84
C PRO A 20 -9.07 5.54 10.43
N TYR A 21 -10.09 6.39 10.34
CA TYR A 21 -10.66 6.79 9.05
C TYR A 21 -11.44 8.12 9.12
N CYS A 22 -11.63 8.72 7.95
CA CYS A 22 -12.42 9.92 7.75
C CYS A 22 -13.43 9.68 6.64
N ILE A 23 -14.67 10.13 6.83
CA ILE A 23 -15.75 10.05 5.84
C ILE A 23 -16.37 11.42 5.62
N GLN A 24 -16.40 11.87 4.36
CA GLN A 24 -17.10 13.10 4.00
C GLN A 24 -18.51 12.81 3.51
N LYS A 25 -19.50 13.51 4.07
CA LYS A 25 -20.86 13.56 3.57
C LYS A 25 -21.22 15.02 3.25
N ARG A 26 -21.48 15.29 1.96
CA ARG A 26 -21.66 16.67 1.47
C ARG A 26 -20.40 17.51 1.77
N ASN A 27 -20.52 18.56 2.56
CA ASN A 27 -19.44 19.49 2.90
C ASN A 27 -18.88 19.28 4.31
N VAL A 28 -19.25 18.19 4.98
CA VAL A 28 -18.84 17.88 6.34
C VAL A 28 -18.06 16.56 6.35
N THR A 29 -16.86 16.59 6.87
CA THR A 29 -16.04 15.39 7.09
C THR A 29 -16.16 14.95 8.54
N SER A 30 -16.58 13.72 8.75
CA SER A 30 -16.53 13.04 10.04
C SER A 30 -15.17 12.39 10.21
N ILE A 31 -14.46 12.77 11.25
CA ILE A 31 -13.17 12.18 11.66
C ILE A 31 -13.48 11.23 12.80
N HIS A 32 -13.33 9.95 12.53
CA HIS A 32 -13.55 8.89 13.52
C HIS A 32 -12.26 8.63 14.28
N LEU A 33 -12.39 8.43 15.60
CA LEU A 33 -11.25 8.14 16.46
C LEU A 33 -11.29 6.70 16.99
N THR A 34 -10.15 6.24 17.43
CA THR A 34 -9.96 4.87 17.96
C THR A 34 -10.73 4.61 19.25
N ASP A 35 -11.07 5.65 20.00
CA ASP A 35 -11.91 5.59 21.21
C ASP A 35 -13.43 5.60 20.91
N GLY A 36 -13.81 5.53 19.62
CA GLY A 36 -15.21 5.58 19.18
C GLY A 36 -15.78 7.01 19.06
N SER A 37 -15.07 8.02 19.48
CA SER A 37 -15.52 9.41 19.34
C SER A 37 -15.44 9.88 17.89
N THR A 38 -16.27 10.88 17.52
CA THR A 38 -16.33 11.44 16.17
C THR A 38 -16.29 12.96 16.26
N TYR A 39 -15.43 13.55 15.44
CA TYR A 39 -15.32 14.99 15.28
C TYR A 39 -15.73 15.41 13.87
N LEU A 40 -16.22 16.64 13.73
CA LEU A 40 -16.63 17.19 12.45
C LEU A 40 -15.64 18.25 11.96
N ARG A 41 -15.40 18.26 10.66
CA ARG A 41 -14.56 19.25 10.00
C ARG A 41 -15.20 19.71 8.69
N TYR A 42 -15.06 20.99 8.37
CA TYR A 42 -15.65 21.62 7.19
C TYR A 42 -14.61 21.95 6.10
N ASN A 43 -13.57 21.16 6.00
CA ASN A 43 -12.53 21.31 4.98
C ASN A 43 -12.73 20.33 3.83
N SER A 44 -12.09 20.60 2.70
CA SER A 44 -12.11 19.66 1.58
C SER A 44 -11.36 18.38 1.93
N MET A 45 -11.70 17.28 1.23
CA MET A 45 -10.97 16.01 1.40
C MET A 45 -9.52 16.12 0.91
N ASN A 46 -9.23 16.99 -0.04
CA ASN A 46 -7.87 17.22 -0.53
C ASN A 46 -6.99 17.88 0.54
N ASP A 47 -7.51 18.93 1.21
CA ASP A 47 -6.79 19.58 2.31
C ASP A 47 -6.57 18.61 3.48
N LEU A 48 -7.55 17.73 3.74
CA LEU A 48 -7.44 16.74 4.80
C LEU A 48 -6.40 15.65 4.45
N GLU A 49 -6.38 15.19 3.21
CA GLU A 49 -5.39 14.22 2.70
C GLU A 49 -3.97 14.75 2.83
N GLU A 50 -3.75 16.02 2.46
CA GLU A 50 -2.45 16.69 2.60
C GLU A 50 -2.02 16.80 4.07
N LEU A 51 -2.96 17.16 4.97
CA LEU A 51 -2.69 17.28 6.41
C LEU A 51 -2.40 15.94 7.09
N LEU A 52 -3.06 14.87 6.67
CA LEU A 52 -2.87 13.52 7.21
C LEU A 52 -1.58 12.88 6.72
N GLY A 53 -1.19 13.20 5.48
CA GLY A 53 0.01 12.70 4.84
C GLY A 53 -0.17 11.30 4.19
N SER A 54 0.33 11.16 2.98
CA SER A 54 0.24 9.92 2.18
C SER A 54 1.06 8.76 2.73
N GLU A 55 2.00 9.00 3.64
CA GLU A 55 2.79 7.92 4.26
C GLU A 55 1.93 7.05 5.18
N GLU A 56 1.09 7.66 6.01
CA GLU A 56 0.27 6.96 7.00
C GLU A 56 -1.17 6.72 6.54
N PHE A 57 -1.66 7.48 5.56
CA PHE A 57 -3.05 7.43 5.12
C PHE A 57 -3.19 7.11 3.64
N LEU A 58 -4.32 6.50 3.28
CA LEU A 58 -4.70 6.14 1.93
C LEU A 58 -6.09 6.65 1.63
N ARG A 59 -6.24 7.41 0.55
CA ARG A 59 -7.56 7.79 0.06
C ARG A 59 -8.12 6.67 -0.79
N ILE A 60 -9.23 6.09 -0.36
CA ILE A 60 -9.85 4.94 -1.05
C ILE A 60 -11.09 5.32 -1.87
N SER A 61 -11.59 6.54 -1.72
CA SER A 61 -12.65 7.09 -2.56
C SER A 61 -12.64 8.61 -2.52
N ARG A 62 -13.51 9.26 -3.30
CA ARG A 62 -13.68 10.73 -3.24
C ARG A 62 -13.96 11.23 -1.82
N ASN A 63 -14.62 10.40 -1.02
CA ASN A 63 -15.19 10.79 0.27
C ASN A 63 -14.59 10.05 1.46
N VAL A 64 -13.59 9.14 1.26
CA VAL A 64 -13.05 8.30 2.33
C VAL A 64 -11.53 8.28 2.29
N ILE A 65 -10.93 8.54 3.46
CA ILE A 65 -9.51 8.37 3.74
C ILE A 65 -9.39 7.39 4.91
N VAL A 66 -8.47 6.44 4.83
CA VAL A 66 -8.25 5.40 5.85
C VAL A 66 -6.79 5.37 6.30
N GLN A 67 -6.56 4.95 7.54
CA GLN A 67 -5.21 4.75 8.05
C GLN A 67 -4.64 3.42 7.56
N LYS A 68 -3.56 3.46 6.81
CA LYS A 68 -2.92 2.32 6.13
C LYS A 68 -2.67 1.12 7.03
N LYS A 69 -2.09 1.34 8.20
CA LYS A 69 -1.72 0.26 9.13
C LYS A 69 -2.90 -0.51 9.71
N ARG A 70 -4.11 0.04 9.64
CA ARG A 70 -5.35 -0.57 10.15
C ARG A 70 -6.11 -1.36 9.09
N ILE A 71 -5.65 -1.35 7.85
CA ILE A 71 -6.23 -2.15 6.77
C ILE A 71 -5.92 -3.63 7.03
N LEU A 72 -6.96 -4.45 7.08
CA LEU A 72 -6.87 -5.90 7.29
C LEU A 72 -6.85 -6.64 5.96
N GLN A 73 -7.78 -6.31 5.07
CA GLN A 73 -7.90 -6.93 3.75
C GLN A 73 -8.64 -6.04 2.74
N PHE A 74 -8.50 -6.38 1.47
CA PHE A 74 -9.27 -5.83 0.36
C PHE A 74 -9.84 -6.98 -0.46
N ASN A 75 -11.17 -6.94 -0.72
CA ASN A 75 -11.87 -8.00 -1.43
C ASN A 75 -12.19 -7.67 -2.91
N GLY A 76 -11.60 -6.62 -3.46
CA GLY A 76 -11.85 -6.13 -4.82
C GLY A 76 -12.94 -5.05 -4.90
N ILE A 77 -13.70 -4.83 -3.83
CA ILE A 77 -14.75 -3.81 -3.74
C ILE A 77 -14.59 -2.98 -2.46
N ASN A 78 -14.38 -3.65 -1.33
CA ASN A 78 -14.31 -3.02 -0.02
C ASN A 78 -12.95 -3.25 0.63
N VAL A 79 -12.48 -2.24 1.33
CA VAL A 79 -11.41 -2.34 2.32
C VAL A 79 -12.05 -2.69 3.67
N GLU A 80 -11.60 -3.77 4.29
CA GLU A 80 -11.90 -4.10 5.67
C GLU A 80 -10.76 -3.65 6.56
N MET A 81 -11.08 -2.98 7.66
CA MET A 81 -10.10 -2.40 8.56
C MET A 81 -10.57 -2.38 10.01
N GLU A 82 -9.63 -2.23 10.93
CA GLU A 82 -9.93 -1.97 12.34
C GLU A 82 -10.48 -0.55 12.50
N GLY A 83 -11.73 -0.45 13.00
CA GLY A 83 -12.43 0.82 13.17
C GLY A 83 -12.09 1.53 14.48
N ASN A 84 -11.90 0.77 15.56
CA ASN A 84 -11.61 1.26 16.90
C ASN A 84 -10.63 0.34 17.63
N ASP A 85 -10.24 0.72 18.84
CA ASP A 85 -9.31 -0.08 19.68
C ASP A 85 -9.98 -1.28 20.35
N ASP A 86 -11.31 -1.40 20.30
CA ASP A 86 -12.07 -2.54 20.80
C ASP A 86 -12.07 -3.74 19.82
N GLY A 87 -11.42 -3.58 18.67
CA GLY A 87 -11.27 -4.63 17.66
C GLY A 87 -12.47 -4.76 16.71
N GLU A 88 -13.39 -3.80 16.72
CA GLU A 88 -14.48 -3.76 15.77
C GLU A 88 -13.94 -3.48 14.37
N SER A 89 -14.26 -4.38 13.41
CA SER A 89 -13.91 -4.18 12.02
C SER A 89 -15.03 -3.46 11.26
N ILE A 90 -14.63 -2.62 10.34
CA ILE A 90 -15.53 -1.91 9.44
C ILE A 90 -15.18 -2.21 7.99
N SER A 91 -16.20 -2.16 7.13
CA SER A 91 -16.08 -2.36 5.68
C SER A 91 -16.39 -1.05 4.96
N LEU A 92 -15.45 -0.57 4.15
CA LEU A 92 -15.55 0.71 3.44
C LEU A 92 -15.37 0.49 1.94
N GLU A 93 -16.32 0.98 1.15
CA GLU A 93 -16.32 0.83 -0.31
C GLU A 93 -15.21 1.65 -0.97
N VAL A 94 -14.48 1.02 -1.87
CA VAL A 94 -13.43 1.64 -2.68
C VAL A 94 -14.04 2.23 -3.96
N GLY A 95 -13.78 3.49 -4.21
CA GLY A 95 -14.20 4.14 -5.46
C GLY A 95 -13.45 3.57 -6.66
N ILE A 96 -14.13 3.38 -7.79
CA ILE A 96 -13.57 2.77 -9.00
C ILE A 96 -12.22 3.39 -9.42
N SER A 97 -12.11 4.72 -9.34
CA SER A 97 -10.87 5.43 -9.69
C SER A 97 -9.71 5.23 -8.70
N TYR A 98 -9.96 4.59 -7.59
CA TYR A 98 -8.98 4.35 -6.52
C TYR A 98 -8.58 2.88 -6.40
N MET A 99 -9.26 1.98 -7.12
CA MET A 99 -9.03 0.53 -7.03
C MET A 99 -7.58 0.14 -7.33
N GLU A 100 -7.03 0.62 -8.45
CA GLU A 100 -5.64 0.31 -8.84
C GLU A 100 -4.64 0.70 -7.75
N MET A 101 -4.80 1.88 -7.16
CA MET A 101 -3.93 2.36 -6.08
C MET A 101 -4.08 1.53 -4.79
N VAL A 102 -5.31 1.10 -4.47
CA VAL A 102 -5.56 0.23 -3.30
C VAL A 102 -4.97 -1.16 -3.55
N GLU A 103 -5.12 -1.72 -4.75
CA GLU A 103 -4.51 -3.00 -5.13
C GLU A 103 -2.98 -2.95 -5.03
N GLU A 104 -2.35 -1.92 -5.58
CA GLU A 104 -0.90 -1.74 -5.47
C GLU A 104 -0.45 -1.65 -4.01
N TYR A 105 -1.17 -0.90 -3.17
CA TYR A 105 -0.87 -0.82 -1.75
C TYR A 105 -1.02 -2.18 -1.05
N MET A 106 -2.08 -2.93 -1.34
CA MET A 106 -2.29 -4.26 -0.75
C MET A 106 -1.21 -5.26 -1.20
N GLU A 107 -0.78 -5.22 -2.46
CA GLU A 107 0.34 -6.04 -2.94
C GLU A 107 1.64 -5.71 -2.18
N GLN A 108 1.93 -4.42 -1.94
CA GLN A 108 3.07 -4.01 -1.12
C GLN A 108 2.93 -4.52 0.31
N LEU A 109 1.78 -4.35 0.93
CA LEU A 109 1.52 -4.79 2.31
C LEU A 109 1.67 -6.31 2.46
N ILE A 110 1.14 -7.08 1.51
CA ILE A 110 1.30 -8.54 1.47
C ILE A 110 2.77 -8.88 1.34
N SER A 111 3.52 -8.21 0.47
CA SER A 111 4.94 -8.44 0.33
C SER A 111 5.72 -8.16 1.63
N GLU A 112 5.42 -7.07 2.32
CA GLU A 112 6.06 -6.71 3.59
C GLU A 112 5.74 -7.68 4.75
N ARG A 113 4.49 -8.17 4.82
CA ARG A 113 4.05 -9.04 5.92
C ARG A 113 4.43 -10.51 5.74
N PHE A 114 4.53 -11.00 4.50
CA PHE A 114 4.71 -12.42 4.20
C PHE A 114 6.15 -12.81 3.82
N TRP A 115 7.03 -11.85 3.58
CA TRP A 115 8.42 -12.16 3.25
C TRP A 115 9.27 -12.24 4.51
N SER A 116 9.34 -13.44 5.09
CA SER A 116 10.33 -13.73 6.12
C SER A 116 11.75 -13.67 5.51
N GLU A 117 12.77 -13.40 6.35
CA GLU A 117 14.18 -13.47 5.91
C GLU A 117 14.53 -14.80 5.21
N ALA A 118 13.85 -15.88 5.59
CA ALA A 118 14.00 -17.19 4.97
C ALA A 118 13.50 -17.22 3.52
N GLU A 119 12.45 -16.47 3.18
CA GLU A 119 11.97 -16.39 1.80
C GLU A 119 12.84 -15.46 0.94
N ILE A 120 13.38 -14.39 1.52
CA ILE A 120 14.36 -13.52 0.84
C ILE A 120 15.63 -14.30 0.48
N ARG A 121 16.02 -15.26 1.33
CA ARG A 121 17.17 -16.15 1.11
C ARG A 121 16.84 -17.39 0.27
N ASN A 122 15.64 -17.50 -0.27
CA ASN A 122 15.25 -18.65 -1.09
C ASN A 122 16.16 -18.76 -2.33
N PRO A 123 16.87 -19.88 -2.52
CA PRO A 123 17.81 -20.04 -3.63
C PRO A 123 17.14 -19.92 -5.01
N LYS A 124 15.83 -20.17 -5.10
CA LYS A 124 15.08 -20.00 -6.36
C LYS A 124 14.84 -18.53 -6.69
N ILE A 125 14.71 -17.66 -5.71
CA ILE A 125 14.61 -16.20 -5.93
C ILE A 125 15.96 -15.67 -6.43
N GLU A 126 17.04 -16.14 -5.83
CA GLU A 126 18.38 -15.79 -6.30
C GLU A 126 18.63 -16.29 -7.73
N LEU A 127 18.18 -17.49 -8.07
CA LEU A 127 18.25 -18.03 -9.43
C LEU A 127 17.55 -17.10 -10.44
N VAL A 128 16.33 -16.64 -10.12
CA VAL A 128 15.59 -15.69 -10.95
C VAL A 128 16.33 -14.36 -11.11
N TYR A 129 16.88 -13.84 -10.02
CA TYR A 129 17.68 -12.61 -10.07
C TYR A 129 18.91 -12.75 -10.98
N GLN A 130 19.66 -13.82 -10.82
CA GLN A 130 20.86 -14.11 -11.64
C GLN A 130 20.50 -14.31 -13.12
N TYR A 131 19.33 -14.92 -13.40
CA TYR A 131 18.84 -15.07 -14.76
C TYR A 131 18.53 -13.72 -15.38
N ILE A 132 17.79 -12.82 -14.69
CA ILE A 132 17.46 -11.46 -15.16
C ILE A 132 18.75 -10.64 -15.35
N LYS A 133 19.72 -10.78 -14.45
CA LYS A 133 21.02 -10.09 -14.56
C LYS A 133 21.78 -10.47 -15.82
N LYS A 134 21.73 -11.76 -16.20
CA LYS A 134 22.38 -12.28 -17.43
C LYS A 134 21.58 -11.97 -18.70
N HIS A 135 20.28 -11.78 -18.59
CA HIS A 135 19.36 -11.59 -19.70
C HIS A 135 18.49 -10.33 -19.49
N PRO A 136 19.07 -9.11 -19.58
CA PRO A 136 18.31 -7.89 -19.44
C PRO A 136 17.19 -7.78 -20.50
N ASN A 137 16.13 -7.06 -20.18
CA ASN A 137 14.92 -6.94 -21.00
C ASN A 137 14.19 -8.27 -21.24
N CYS A 138 14.23 -9.21 -20.28
CA CYS A 138 13.51 -10.46 -20.39
C CYS A 138 12.05 -10.33 -19.95
N LYS A 139 11.17 -11.06 -20.65
CA LYS A 139 9.74 -11.18 -20.30
C LYS A 139 9.50 -12.39 -19.39
N ILE A 140 8.33 -12.40 -18.73
CA ILE A 140 7.90 -13.48 -17.82
C ILE A 140 8.10 -14.86 -18.45
N GLU A 141 7.60 -15.05 -19.69
CA GLU A 141 7.69 -16.32 -20.38
C GLU A 141 9.14 -16.83 -20.52
N LYS A 142 10.06 -15.92 -20.90
CA LYS A 142 11.48 -16.26 -21.05
C LYS A 142 12.14 -16.64 -19.72
N ILE A 143 11.74 -15.95 -18.64
CA ILE A 143 12.24 -16.25 -17.29
C ILE A 143 11.67 -17.58 -16.80
N CYS A 144 10.35 -17.85 -17.01
CA CYS A 144 9.73 -19.13 -16.69
C CYS A 144 10.47 -20.29 -17.30
N ASN A 145 10.74 -20.20 -18.60
CA ASN A 145 11.45 -21.26 -19.34
C ASN A 145 12.89 -21.41 -18.87
N GLY A 146 13.61 -20.31 -18.66
CA GLY A 146 15.01 -20.34 -18.27
C GLY A 146 15.25 -20.76 -16.82
N CYS A 147 14.29 -20.54 -15.94
CA CYS A 147 14.35 -20.93 -14.52
C CYS A 147 13.53 -22.18 -14.19
N HIS A 148 12.83 -22.79 -15.15
CA HIS A 148 11.91 -23.92 -14.97
C HIS A 148 10.87 -23.68 -13.88
N LEU A 149 10.22 -22.50 -13.91
CA LEU A 149 9.23 -22.07 -12.94
C LEU A 149 7.86 -21.88 -13.59
N ALA A 150 6.80 -22.22 -12.85
CA ALA A 150 5.44 -21.85 -13.20
C ALA A 150 5.26 -20.33 -13.10
N GLU A 151 4.42 -19.75 -13.98
CA GLU A 151 4.21 -18.30 -14.05
C GLU A 151 3.76 -17.67 -12.73
N GLY A 152 2.84 -18.33 -12.00
CA GLY A 152 2.37 -17.86 -10.70
C GLY A 152 3.50 -17.80 -9.66
N THR A 153 4.37 -18.80 -9.63
CA THR A 153 5.55 -18.82 -8.74
C THR A 153 6.54 -17.73 -9.12
N LEU A 154 6.78 -17.55 -10.42
CA LEU A 154 7.68 -16.50 -10.91
C LEU A 154 7.15 -15.11 -10.58
N LYS A 155 5.85 -14.83 -10.80
CA LYS A 155 5.24 -13.55 -10.44
C LYS A 155 5.46 -13.23 -8.96
N ARG A 156 5.27 -14.20 -8.07
CA ARG A 156 5.55 -14.07 -6.65
C ARG A 156 7.03 -13.71 -6.39
N TYR A 157 7.99 -14.39 -7.00
CA TYR A 157 9.42 -14.10 -6.84
C TYR A 157 9.82 -12.74 -7.41
N LEU A 158 9.20 -12.31 -8.52
CA LEU A 158 9.41 -10.98 -9.08
C LEU A 158 8.89 -9.88 -8.15
N THR A 159 7.79 -10.11 -7.44
CA THR A 159 7.28 -9.16 -6.42
C THR A 159 8.31 -8.98 -5.32
N VAL A 160 8.89 -10.07 -4.78
CA VAL A 160 9.99 -10.00 -3.80
C VAL A 160 11.17 -9.20 -4.31
N LEU A 161 11.63 -9.53 -5.51
CA LEU A 161 12.81 -8.89 -6.11
C LEU A 161 12.59 -7.40 -6.40
N LYS A 162 11.39 -7.00 -6.80
CA LYS A 162 11.01 -5.60 -6.99
C LYS A 162 10.98 -4.84 -5.65
N HIS A 163 10.32 -5.42 -4.64
CA HIS A 163 10.24 -4.84 -3.31
C HIS A 163 11.64 -4.57 -2.72
N ASN A 164 12.54 -5.54 -2.87
CA ASN A 164 13.94 -5.41 -2.43
C ASN A 164 14.79 -4.55 -3.39
N LYS A 165 14.19 -3.84 -4.34
CA LYS A 165 14.88 -2.99 -5.32
C LYS A 165 16.01 -3.70 -6.06
N ARG A 166 15.88 -5.02 -6.25
CA ARG A 166 16.87 -5.84 -6.97
C ARG A 166 16.56 -5.94 -8.46
N VAL A 167 15.26 -5.85 -8.84
CA VAL A 167 14.81 -5.83 -10.23
C VAL A 167 13.76 -4.76 -10.45
N GLU A 168 13.67 -4.27 -11.67
CA GLU A 168 12.64 -3.35 -12.12
C GLU A 168 12.11 -3.74 -13.49
N TYR A 169 10.89 -3.31 -13.82
CA TYR A 169 10.32 -3.45 -15.15
C TYR A 169 10.43 -2.12 -15.88
N ARG A 170 11.02 -2.11 -17.06
CA ARG A 170 11.19 -0.91 -17.90
C ARG A 170 10.46 -1.07 -19.21
N GLY A 171 9.77 -0.02 -19.62
CA GLY A 171 9.08 0.06 -20.93
C GLY A 171 7.60 -0.33 -20.85
N SER A 172 6.95 -0.37 -22.03
CA SER A 172 5.54 -0.72 -22.16
C SER A 172 5.28 -2.23 -22.00
N LYS A 173 4.02 -2.62 -21.72
CA LYS A 173 3.62 -4.05 -21.65
C LYS A 173 4.02 -4.86 -22.89
N LYS A 174 4.07 -4.23 -24.08
CA LYS A 174 4.44 -4.91 -25.34
C LYS A 174 5.94 -5.03 -25.55
N LEU A 175 6.71 -3.98 -25.25
CA LEU A 175 8.14 -3.87 -25.59
C LEU A 175 9.06 -3.91 -24.37
N GLY A 176 8.51 -3.78 -23.18
CA GLY A 176 9.27 -3.75 -21.94
C GLY A 176 9.64 -5.14 -21.42
N GLY A 177 10.54 -5.15 -20.44
CA GLY A 177 11.01 -6.35 -19.76
C GLY A 177 11.65 -6.03 -18.41
N TYR A 178 12.08 -7.08 -17.72
CA TYR A 178 12.73 -7.00 -16.44
C TYR A 178 14.23 -6.74 -16.56
N TYR A 179 14.74 -5.90 -15.66
CA TYR A 179 16.14 -5.54 -15.53
C TYR A 179 16.60 -5.72 -14.10
N ALA A 180 17.80 -6.25 -13.91
CA ALA A 180 18.44 -6.26 -12.60
C ALA A 180 18.96 -4.86 -12.27
N ILE A 181 18.70 -4.41 -11.05
CA ILE A 181 19.25 -3.17 -10.50
C ILE A 181 20.61 -3.53 -9.90
N LYS A 182 21.67 -2.81 -10.27
CA LYS A 182 22.96 -2.96 -9.63
C LYS A 182 22.84 -2.49 -8.17
N PRO A 183 23.28 -3.27 -7.18
CA PRO A 183 23.44 -2.72 -5.85
C PRO A 183 24.31 -1.46 -5.97
N ASN A 184 23.87 -0.34 -5.37
CA ASN A 184 24.73 0.80 -5.23
C ASN A 184 25.96 0.36 -4.41
N GLU A 185 27.11 0.31 -5.05
CA GLU A 185 28.40 0.32 -4.37
C GLU A 185 28.60 1.70 -3.73
N GLY A 186 28.12 1.87 -2.54
CA GLY A 186 28.26 3.12 -1.84
C GLY A 186 27.43 3.18 -0.58
N TYR A 187 27.96 2.55 0.47
CA TYR A 187 28.07 3.01 1.85
C TYR A 187 28.72 1.88 2.65
N SER A 188 30.04 1.75 2.50
CA SER A 188 30.88 1.23 3.57
C SER A 188 31.11 2.39 4.53
N VAL A 189 30.57 2.34 5.70
CA VAL A 189 31.16 2.93 6.93
C VAL A 189 30.83 1.98 8.06
#